data_ebb650127b7fcf411907c61c6e959d20
#
_entry.id   ebb650127b7fcf411907c61c6e959d20
#
_cell.length_a   1.000
_cell.length_b   1.000
_cell.length_c   1.000
_cell.angle_alpha   90.00
_cell.angle_beta   90.00
_cell.angle_gamma   90.00
#
_symmetry.space_group_name_H-M   'P 1'
#
loop_
_entity.id
_entity.type
_entity.pdbx_description
1 polymer ?
#
loop_
_entity_poly.entity_id
_entity_poly.type
_entity_poly.pdbx_seq_one_letter_code
_entity_poly.pdbx_strand_id
1 'polypeptide(L)'
;MKKITIILGIVFLQLTVFSQIPTIKAIGGDGTYVDWPQDKINSKDEEGPGFFWNPCDQGVNPLKASSTLANQGKYNYKITNINDFDPMTAWVEGKTDYGIGEYFEIKAPTINIIYNGYQASPKSWMQNSRVKKFKVYKNNVALCYLVLTDEMGRQSFELPGHNDYNSAKEPIFRFEIVDVYKGTKWQDVAISEINYAGCCVSEFTIIKTPVSGVSMADVQEGLMVNSVNLETGMLSNTEVLKVFKQRHLSMLKIKCESKELEFTSNHPLYIKDFGFLPINKYMELNKITNYEDLIDNMEFRVWDESKKVLYFEKLKEIKLITGVFETYTIGKLDNGNTFILNGFISRTY
;
A
#
# COMPACT_ATOMS: atom_id res chain seq x y z
N MET A 1 17.17 78.13 17.86
CA MET A 1 16.76 76.84 18.42
C MET A 1 16.66 75.87 17.26
N LYS A 2 17.61 74.96 17.09
CA LYS A 2 17.58 73.92 16.03
C LYS A 2 16.80 72.70 16.60
N LYS A 3 15.71 72.29 15.91
CA LYS A 3 14.97 71.08 16.23
C LYS A 3 15.74 69.86 15.64
N ILE A 4 16.15 68.94 16.49
CA ILE A 4 16.72 67.64 16.09
C ILE A 4 15.54 66.64 15.99
N THR A 5 15.29 66.15 14.79
CA THR A 5 14.31 65.09 14.55
C THR A 5 15.03 63.76 14.60
N ILE A 6 14.76 62.95 15.61
CA ILE A 6 15.30 61.57 15.73
C ILE A 6 14.35 60.65 14.96
N ILE A 7 14.84 60.04 13.87
CA ILE A 7 14.11 59.00 13.14
C ILE A 7 14.49 57.68 13.78
N LEU A 8 13.57 57.04 14.49
CA LEU A 8 13.69 55.70 15.02
C LEU A 8 13.42 54.70 13.87
N GLY A 9 14.46 54.11 13.30
CA GLY A 9 14.33 53.02 12.33
C GLY A 9 13.98 51.74 13.07
N ILE A 10 12.75 51.22 12.88
CA ILE A 10 12.35 49.91 13.35
C ILE A 10 12.89 48.89 12.37
N VAL A 11 13.95 48.18 12.76
CA VAL A 11 14.47 47.02 11.99
C VAL A 11 13.55 45.81 12.30
N PHE A 12 12.69 45.45 11.36
CA PHE A 12 11.98 44.16 11.42
C PHE A 12 12.98 43.02 11.13
N LEU A 13 13.41 42.35 12.19
CA LEU A 13 14.11 41.06 12.06
C LEU A 13 13.04 40.02 11.68
N GLN A 14 12.98 39.67 10.40
CA GLN A 14 12.21 38.50 9.97
C GLN A 14 12.96 37.23 10.48
N LEU A 15 12.51 36.70 11.59
CA LEU A 15 12.88 35.39 12.05
C LEU A 15 12.28 34.38 11.05
N THR A 16 13.07 33.92 10.10
CA THR A 16 12.74 32.74 9.31
C THR A 16 12.80 31.52 10.23
N VAL A 17 11.65 31.12 10.73
CA VAL A 17 11.52 29.83 11.42
C VAL A 17 11.74 28.75 10.35
N PHE A 18 12.94 28.19 10.28
CA PHE A 18 13.17 26.96 9.55
C PHE A 18 12.42 25.86 10.29
N SER A 19 11.22 25.54 9.82
CA SER A 19 10.52 24.34 10.25
C SER A 19 11.42 23.14 9.95
N GLN A 20 11.86 22.44 10.99
CA GLN A 20 12.60 21.20 10.79
C GLN A 20 11.68 20.20 10.09
N ILE A 21 12.14 19.63 8.97
CA ILE A 21 11.41 18.56 8.30
C ILE A 21 11.23 17.38 9.26
N PRO A 22 10.03 16.78 9.35
CA PRO A 22 9.74 15.72 10.32
C PRO A 22 10.54 14.45 10.03
N THR A 23 10.71 13.64 11.07
CA THR A 23 11.28 12.29 10.94
C THR A 23 10.18 11.27 11.17
N ILE A 24 9.97 10.39 10.19
CA ILE A 24 9.03 9.28 10.20
C ILE A 24 9.80 8.00 10.45
N LYS A 25 9.23 7.09 11.23
CA LYS A 25 9.79 5.76 11.45
C LYS A 25 8.89 4.73 10.77
N ALA A 26 9.50 3.86 9.98
CA ALA A 26 8.81 2.71 9.44
C ALA A 26 8.57 1.67 10.55
N ILE A 27 7.51 0.91 10.37
CA ILE A 27 7.20 -0.27 11.17
C ILE A 27 7.63 -1.46 10.32
N GLY A 28 8.58 -2.25 10.83
CA GLY A 28 9.05 -3.47 10.20
C GLY A 28 8.31 -4.70 10.72
N GLY A 29 8.58 -5.82 10.10
CA GLY A 29 8.27 -7.12 10.66
C GLY A 29 6.77 -7.46 10.74
N ASP A 30 5.93 -7.11 9.77
CA ASP A 30 4.54 -7.59 9.73
C ASP A 30 4.41 -9.10 9.43
N GLY A 31 5.52 -9.83 9.54
CA GLY A 31 5.54 -11.30 9.52
C GLY A 31 5.20 -11.94 8.17
N THR A 32 5.10 -11.17 7.11
CA THR A 32 4.78 -11.69 5.77
C THR A 32 5.96 -12.39 5.08
N TYR A 33 7.07 -12.52 5.79
CA TYR A 33 8.18 -13.34 5.32
C TYR A 33 7.90 -14.80 5.68
N VAL A 34 7.47 -15.57 4.71
CA VAL A 34 7.39 -17.02 4.83
C VAL A 34 8.82 -17.56 4.87
N ASP A 35 9.17 -18.33 5.92
CA ASP A 35 10.39 -19.12 5.99
C ASP A 35 10.56 -19.86 4.66
N TRP A 36 11.61 -19.52 3.92
CA TRP A 36 11.98 -20.21 2.69
C TRP A 36 12.40 -21.62 3.06
N PRO A 37 11.67 -22.68 2.67
CA PRO A 37 12.22 -24.02 2.77
C PRO A 37 13.47 -24.06 1.91
N GLN A 38 14.60 -24.35 2.50
CA GLN A 38 15.91 -24.39 1.83
C GLN A 38 15.93 -25.35 0.62
N ASP A 39 15.03 -26.32 0.59
CA ASP A 39 14.82 -27.31 -0.47
C ASP A 39 14.08 -26.78 -1.71
N LYS A 40 13.34 -25.65 -1.58
CA LYS A 40 12.62 -25.04 -2.71
C LYS A 40 13.42 -23.97 -3.47
N ILE A 41 14.57 -23.54 -2.97
CA ILE A 41 15.46 -22.58 -3.66
C ILE A 41 15.97 -23.11 -5.01
N ASN A 42 15.92 -24.41 -5.24
CA ASN A 42 16.40 -25.09 -6.46
C ASN A 42 15.30 -25.74 -7.30
N SER A 43 14.02 -25.64 -6.93
CA SER A 43 12.95 -26.18 -7.76
C SER A 43 12.68 -25.25 -8.94
N LYS A 44 12.76 -25.82 -10.16
CA LYS A 44 12.39 -25.15 -11.42
C LYS A 44 10.88 -25.13 -11.64
N ASP A 45 10.09 -25.38 -10.61
CA ASP A 45 8.64 -25.38 -10.70
C ASP A 45 8.16 -23.93 -10.80
N GLU A 46 7.30 -23.66 -11.77
CA GLU A 46 6.80 -22.35 -12.19
C GLU A 46 6.03 -21.58 -11.09
N GLU A 47 5.77 -22.21 -9.96
CA GLU A 47 5.36 -21.56 -8.73
C GLU A 47 6.60 -21.30 -7.88
N GLY A 48 7.18 -20.12 -8.01
CA GLY A 48 8.24 -19.66 -7.12
C GLY A 48 7.86 -19.86 -5.65
N PRO A 49 8.84 -19.99 -4.73
CA PRO A 49 8.54 -20.21 -3.32
C PRO A 49 7.60 -19.12 -2.84
N GLY A 50 6.51 -19.53 -2.20
CA GLY A 50 5.35 -18.73 -1.85
C GLY A 50 5.64 -17.40 -1.14
N PHE A 51 6.18 -16.46 -1.88
CA PHE A 51 6.15 -15.09 -1.53
C PHE A 51 4.69 -14.67 -1.65
N PHE A 52 4.00 -14.60 -0.52
CA PHE A 52 2.64 -14.09 -0.50
C PHE A 52 2.70 -12.58 -0.71
N TRP A 53 2.76 -12.18 -1.96
CA TRP A 53 2.44 -10.84 -2.38
C TRP A 53 1.03 -10.51 -1.87
N ASN A 54 0.90 -9.39 -1.15
CA ASN A 54 -0.44 -8.91 -0.85
C ASN A 54 -1.05 -8.41 -2.17
N PRO A 55 -2.05 -9.08 -2.71
CA PRO A 55 -2.63 -8.73 -4.01
C PRO A 55 -3.26 -7.34 -4.03
N CYS A 56 -3.35 -6.71 -2.87
CA CYS A 56 -3.82 -5.35 -2.72
C CYS A 56 -2.72 -4.30 -2.79
N ASP A 57 -1.45 -4.70 -2.76
CA ASP A 57 -0.35 -3.76 -2.94
C ASP A 57 -0.35 -3.26 -4.39
N GLN A 58 -0.27 -1.95 -4.54
CA GLN A 58 -0.33 -1.29 -5.84
C GLN A 58 1.07 -0.84 -6.25
N GLY A 59 1.36 -1.00 -7.53
CA GLY A 59 2.62 -0.60 -8.09
C GLY A 59 2.80 0.91 -8.17
N VAL A 60 4.04 1.33 -8.15
CA VAL A 60 4.48 2.69 -8.44
C VAL A 60 5.03 2.78 -9.87
N ASN A 61 5.26 3.97 -10.39
CA ASN A 61 5.92 4.16 -11.69
C ASN A 61 7.35 4.67 -11.46
N PRO A 62 8.39 3.81 -11.52
CA PRO A 62 9.78 4.23 -11.43
C PRO A 62 10.16 5.12 -12.61
N LEU A 63 10.77 6.29 -12.34
CA LEU A 63 11.15 7.26 -13.36
C LEU A 63 12.64 7.20 -13.68
N LYS A 64 13.47 7.26 -12.65
CA LYS A 64 14.93 7.24 -12.78
C LYS A 64 15.61 6.95 -11.45
N ALA A 65 16.89 6.58 -11.54
CA ALA A 65 17.83 6.54 -10.42
C ALA A 65 19.06 7.40 -10.75
N SER A 66 19.77 7.86 -9.73
CA SER A 66 21.01 8.63 -9.88
C SER A 66 22.13 7.77 -10.46
N SER A 67 22.20 6.50 -10.05
CA SER A 67 23.08 5.49 -10.60
C SER A 67 22.43 4.10 -10.55
N THR A 68 23.05 3.14 -11.22
CA THR A 68 22.64 1.73 -11.22
C THR A 68 23.87 0.86 -11.39
N LEU A 69 24.00 -0.17 -10.57
CA LEU A 69 25.08 -1.14 -10.68
C LEU A 69 25.05 -1.84 -12.05
N ALA A 70 26.22 -2.02 -12.65
CA ALA A 70 26.34 -2.72 -13.93
C ALA A 70 25.85 -4.17 -13.82
N ASN A 71 25.22 -4.68 -14.88
CA ASN A 71 24.75 -6.06 -14.93
C ASN A 71 25.87 -7.07 -14.61
N GLN A 72 25.53 -8.10 -13.85
CA GLN A 72 26.45 -9.17 -13.49
C GLN A 72 25.90 -10.52 -14.02
N GLY A 73 26.42 -10.93 -15.15
CA GLY A 73 25.93 -12.13 -15.85
C GLY A 73 24.45 -11.98 -16.26
N LYS A 74 23.59 -12.83 -15.74
CA LYS A 74 22.15 -12.78 -16.00
C LYS A 74 21.37 -11.77 -15.12
N TYR A 75 22.02 -11.23 -14.10
CA TYR A 75 21.40 -10.32 -13.15
C TYR A 75 21.49 -8.87 -13.63
N ASN A 76 20.38 -8.17 -13.58
CA ASN A 76 20.32 -6.72 -13.80
C ASN A 76 19.80 -6.05 -12.52
N TYR A 77 20.13 -4.77 -12.37
CA TYR A 77 19.86 -4.00 -11.16
C TYR A 77 19.11 -2.71 -11.45
N LYS A 78 18.29 -2.74 -12.50
CA LYS A 78 17.56 -1.57 -13.02
C LYS A 78 16.59 -1.00 -12.01
N ILE A 79 16.32 0.30 -12.15
CA ILE A 79 15.33 0.98 -11.29
C ILE A 79 13.93 0.37 -11.42
N THR A 80 13.58 -0.23 -12.55
CA THR A 80 12.29 -0.91 -12.75
C THR A 80 12.11 -2.12 -11.85
N ASN A 81 13.18 -2.69 -11.32
CA ASN A 81 13.10 -3.83 -10.39
C ASN A 81 12.46 -3.46 -9.03
N ILE A 82 12.35 -2.18 -8.68
CA ILE A 82 11.65 -1.78 -7.45
C ILE A 82 10.13 -1.87 -7.55
N ASN A 83 9.61 -2.27 -8.72
CA ASN A 83 8.18 -2.36 -8.99
C ASN A 83 7.85 -3.43 -10.03
N ASP A 84 8.57 -4.52 -10.03
CA ASP A 84 8.27 -5.68 -10.91
C ASP A 84 7.53 -6.80 -10.17
N PHE A 85 7.24 -6.58 -8.89
CA PHE A 85 6.56 -7.52 -8.02
C PHE A 85 7.33 -8.83 -7.83
N ASP A 86 8.66 -8.79 -8.03
CA ASP A 86 9.57 -9.90 -7.82
C ASP A 86 10.66 -9.54 -6.80
N PRO A 87 10.53 -9.95 -5.54
CA PRO A 87 11.52 -9.65 -4.51
C PRO A 87 12.88 -10.31 -4.76
N MET A 88 12.95 -11.23 -5.76
CA MET A 88 14.20 -11.84 -6.20
C MET A 88 15.06 -10.88 -7.03
N THR A 89 14.50 -9.76 -7.46
CA THR A 89 15.19 -8.67 -8.13
C THR A 89 15.37 -7.47 -7.20
N ALA A 90 16.21 -6.52 -7.59
CA ALA A 90 16.40 -5.28 -6.84
C ALA A 90 16.98 -4.19 -7.75
N TRP A 91 16.66 -2.94 -7.47
CA TRP A 91 17.55 -1.85 -7.84
C TRP A 91 18.73 -1.84 -6.89
N VAL A 92 19.92 -1.69 -7.46
CA VAL A 92 21.16 -1.54 -6.71
C VAL A 92 21.88 -0.30 -7.24
N GLU A 93 22.27 0.59 -6.34
CA GLU A 93 23.02 1.80 -6.73
C GLU A 93 24.41 1.44 -7.28
N GLY A 94 25.00 2.33 -8.05
CA GLY A 94 26.22 2.04 -8.82
C GLY A 94 27.49 2.73 -8.36
N LYS A 95 27.52 3.35 -7.17
CA LYS A 95 28.75 3.93 -6.60
C LYS A 95 29.65 2.89 -5.97
N THR A 96 30.92 3.21 -5.84
CA THR A 96 31.93 2.35 -5.19
C THR A 96 31.96 2.50 -3.67
N ASP A 97 30.96 3.11 -3.06
CA ASP A 97 30.81 3.34 -1.63
C ASP A 97 29.45 2.85 -1.13
N TYR A 98 28.99 3.33 0.00
CA TYR A 98 27.68 2.99 0.58
C TYR A 98 26.51 3.78 -0.04
N GLY A 99 26.65 4.37 -1.20
CA GLY A 99 25.58 5.05 -1.94
C GLY A 99 24.99 6.28 -1.24
N ILE A 100 25.68 6.89 -0.28
CA ILE A 100 25.17 8.11 0.37
C ILE A 100 25.02 9.23 -0.66
N GLY A 101 23.81 9.83 -0.72
CA GLY A 101 23.42 10.85 -1.69
C GLY A 101 22.87 10.27 -2.99
N GLU A 102 22.96 8.94 -3.22
CA GLU A 102 22.26 8.30 -4.32
C GLU A 102 20.77 8.33 -4.07
N TYR A 103 19.97 8.35 -5.15
CA TYR A 103 18.54 8.48 -5.06
C TYR A 103 17.82 7.78 -6.22
N PHE A 104 16.53 7.56 -6.02
CA PHE A 104 15.60 7.23 -7.10
C PHE A 104 14.37 8.13 -7.03
N GLU A 105 13.70 8.27 -8.17
CA GLU A 105 12.45 9.00 -8.33
C GLU A 105 11.37 8.08 -8.85
N ILE A 106 10.20 8.18 -8.23
CA ILE A 106 9.01 7.41 -8.59
C ILE A 106 7.80 8.34 -8.64
N LYS A 107 6.86 8.01 -9.52
CA LYS A 107 5.58 8.67 -9.63
C LYS A 107 4.50 7.73 -9.08
N ALA A 108 3.73 8.19 -8.11
CA ALA A 108 2.66 7.43 -7.48
C ALA A 108 1.69 8.36 -6.75
N PRO A 109 0.42 7.97 -6.56
CA PRO A 109 -0.51 8.75 -5.74
C PRO A 109 -0.02 8.84 -4.29
N THR A 110 0.61 7.77 -3.83
CA THR A 110 1.19 7.62 -2.50
C THR A 110 2.26 6.55 -2.46
N ILE A 111 2.97 6.44 -1.33
CA ILE A 111 3.93 5.38 -1.04
C ILE A 111 3.92 5.13 0.45
N ASN A 112 3.77 3.89 0.85
CA ASN A 112 3.77 3.51 2.25
C ASN A 112 4.34 2.11 2.54
N ILE A 113 4.93 1.46 1.53
CA ILE A 113 5.52 0.12 1.64
C ILE A 113 6.90 0.12 0.98
N ILE A 114 7.86 -0.53 1.63
CA ILE A 114 9.18 -0.80 1.07
C ILE A 114 9.70 -2.17 1.53
N TYR A 115 10.37 -2.87 0.61
CA TYR A 115 11.17 -4.05 0.88
C TYR A 115 12.65 -3.68 0.78
N ASN A 116 13.21 -3.34 1.94
CA ASN A 116 14.55 -2.78 2.09
C ASN A 116 15.64 -3.85 1.99
N GLY A 117 16.65 -3.61 1.17
CA GLY A 117 17.73 -4.55 0.90
C GLY A 117 17.41 -5.53 -0.24
N TYR A 118 18.33 -6.44 -0.53
CA TYR A 118 18.16 -7.46 -1.57
C TYR A 118 17.44 -8.67 -1.00
N GLN A 119 16.14 -8.76 -1.22
CA GLN A 119 15.24 -9.73 -0.57
C GLN A 119 15.29 -11.14 -1.18
N ALA A 120 16.12 -11.39 -2.20
CA ALA A 120 16.20 -12.68 -2.88
C ALA A 120 16.51 -13.88 -1.97
N SER A 121 17.17 -13.65 -0.84
CA SER A 121 17.40 -14.63 0.23
C SER A 121 17.89 -13.92 1.49
N PRO A 122 17.80 -14.56 2.68
CA PRO A 122 18.42 -14.03 3.90
C PRO A 122 19.93 -13.75 3.74
N LYS A 123 20.61 -14.61 2.97
CA LYS A 123 22.03 -14.42 2.66
C LYS A 123 22.27 -13.20 1.78
N SER A 124 21.53 -13.01 0.71
CA SER A 124 21.62 -11.82 -0.15
C SER A 124 21.34 -10.55 0.63
N TRP A 125 20.28 -10.58 1.45
CA TRP A 125 19.89 -9.46 2.28
C TRP A 125 20.96 -9.06 3.29
N MET A 126 21.58 -10.03 4.00
CA MET A 126 22.68 -9.77 4.94
C MET A 126 23.98 -9.30 4.26
N GLN A 127 24.27 -9.80 3.05
CA GLN A 127 25.53 -9.50 2.34
C GLN A 127 25.54 -8.10 1.74
N ASN A 128 24.41 -7.57 1.28
CA ASN A 128 24.28 -6.23 0.71
C ASN A 128 23.94 -5.20 1.77
N SER A 129 24.30 -3.94 1.53
CA SER A 129 23.88 -2.85 2.39
C SER A 129 22.39 -2.51 2.19
N ARG A 130 21.79 -1.96 3.22
CA ARG A 130 20.37 -1.62 3.27
C ARG A 130 20.22 -0.19 3.73
N VAL A 131 19.20 0.50 3.27
CA VAL A 131 18.96 1.87 3.70
C VAL A 131 18.51 1.91 5.15
N LYS A 132 19.15 2.75 5.96
CA LYS A 132 18.72 3.08 7.32
C LYS A 132 17.88 4.34 7.36
N LYS A 133 18.20 5.31 6.49
CA LYS A 133 17.54 6.61 6.49
C LYS A 133 17.49 7.19 5.08
N PHE A 134 16.30 7.54 4.65
CA PHE A 134 16.08 8.37 3.46
C PHE A 134 15.78 9.81 3.84
N LYS A 135 16.15 10.75 2.97
CA LYS A 135 15.50 12.04 2.85
C LYS A 135 14.52 11.97 1.69
N VAL A 136 13.24 12.20 2.00
CA VAL A 136 12.15 12.09 1.04
C VAL A 136 11.73 13.49 0.59
N TYR A 137 11.50 13.63 -0.72
CA TYR A 137 10.99 14.85 -1.33
C TYR A 137 9.69 14.52 -2.08
N LYS A 138 8.74 15.47 -2.09
CA LYS A 138 7.52 15.46 -2.91
C LYS A 138 7.58 16.64 -3.86
N ASN A 139 7.57 16.39 -5.17
CA ASN A 139 7.70 17.44 -6.22
C ASN A 139 8.90 18.38 -5.99
N ASN A 140 10.06 17.81 -5.66
CA ASN A 140 11.33 18.50 -5.33
C ASN A 140 11.34 19.31 -4.02
N VAL A 141 10.27 19.28 -3.23
CA VAL A 141 10.24 19.89 -1.90
C VAL A 141 10.56 18.86 -0.84
N ALA A 142 11.50 19.13 0.06
CA ALA A 142 11.84 18.23 1.15
C ALA A 142 10.62 18.01 2.04
N LEU A 143 10.24 16.74 2.21
CA LEU A 143 9.01 16.33 2.89
C LEU A 143 9.30 15.80 4.30
N CYS A 144 10.17 14.81 4.41
CA CYS A 144 10.53 14.20 5.69
C CYS A 144 11.87 13.44 5.60
N TYR A 145 12.37 13.02 6.76
CA TYR A 145 13.29 11.90 6.86
C TYR A 145 12.49 10.63 7.16
N LEU A 146 12.75 9.55 6.42
CA LEU A 146 12.17 8.23 6.65
C LEU A 146 13.26 7.31 7.21
N VAL A 147 13.06 6.82 8.42
CA VAL A 147 13.95 5.86 9.08
C VAL A 147 13.35 4.46 8.97
N LEU A 148 14.09 3.55 8.35
CA LEU A 148 13.72 2.15 8.17
C LEU A 148 14.27 1.29 9.31
N THR A 149 13.70 0.11 9.51
CA THR A 149 14.22 -0.90 10.44
C THR A 149 15.25 -1.79 9.73
N ASP A 150 16.17 -2.43 10.52
CA ASP A 150 17.10 -3.43 9.97
C ASP A 150 16.47 -4.82 10.05
N GLU A 151 15.32 -4.95 9.40
CA GLU A 151 14.50 -6.15 9.34
C GLU A 151 14.22 -6.52 7.88
N MET A 152 14.28 -7.81 7.59
CA MET A 152 13.92 -8.37 6.30
C MET A 152 12.38 -8.40 6.15
N GLY A 153 11.90 -8.30 4.91
CA GLY A 153 10.47 -8.30 4.61
C GLY A 153 9.88 -6.90 4.44
N ARG A 154 8.56 -6.86 4.52
CA ARG A 154 7.76 -5.66 4.29
C ARG A 154 7.88 -4.67 5.45
N GLN A 155 8.17 -3.42 5.14
CA GLN A 155 8.13 -2.31 6.09
C GLN A 155 7.08 -1.30 5.66
N SER A 156 6.25 -0.86 6.61
CA SER A 156 5.16 0.10 6.38
C SER A 156 5.46 1.44 7.02
N PHE A 157 5.06 2.54 6.38
CA PHE A 157 5.26 3.90 6.87
C PHE A 157 4.20 4.86 6.34
N GLU A 158 4.11 6.05 6.93
CA GLU A 158 3.23 7.13 6.47
C GLU A 158 4.03 8.37 6.15
N LEU A 159 3.93 8.85 4.92
CA LEU A 159 4.52 10.14 4.52
C LEU A 159 3.60 11.30 4.91
N PRO A 160 4.13 12.45 5.38
CA PRO A 160 3.30 13.62 5.73
C PRO A 160 2.60 14.20 4.50
N GLY A 161 1.43 14.82 4.68
CA GLY A 161 0.72 15.54 3.61
C GLY A 161 0.28 14.66 2.45
N HIS A 162 -0.06 13.42 2.75
CA HIS A 162 -0.34 12.34 1.84
C HIS A 162 -1.72 12.38 1.17
N ASN A 163 -2.64 13.21 1.64
CA ASN A 163 -4.08 13.15 1.36
C ASN A 163 -4.53 13.78 0.03
N ASP A 164 -3.61 14.14 -0.87
CA ASP A 164 -3.96 14.76 -2.15
C ASP A 164 -4.28 13.73 -3.24
N TYR A 165 -5.22 12.80 -3.00
CA TYR A 165 -5.73 11.89 -4.04
C TYR A 165 -6.47 12.60 -5.18
N ASN A 166 -6.79 13.88 -5.02
CA ASN A 166 -7.52 14.70 -6.01
C ASN A 166 -6.62 15.41 -7.02
N SER A 167 -5.32 15.16 -7.04
CA SER A 167 -4.53 15.79 -8.07
C SER A 167 -4.65 15.00 -9.38
N ALA A 168 -5.17 15.64 -10.42
CA ALA A 168 -5.14 15.14 -11.80
C ALA A 168 -3.70 14.79 -12.28
N LYS A 169 -2.71 14.98 -11.43
CA LYS A 169 -1.31 14.72 -11.66
C LYS A 169 -0.68 14.11 -10.41
N GLU A 170 -0.41 12.79 -10.48
CA GLU A 170 0.32 12.09 -9.43
C GLU A 170 1.64 12.78 -9.09
N PRO A 171 1.99 12.94 -7.81
CA PRO A 171 3.24 13.54 -7.39
C PRO A 171 4.45 12.68 -7.74
N ILE A 172 5.61 13.32 -7.86
CA ILE A 172 6.90 12.66 -7.95
C ILE A 172 7.54 12.65 -6.57
N PHE A 173 7.87 11.46 -6.09
CA PHE A 173 8.64 11.26 -4.87
C PHE A 173 10.09 10.93 -5.23
N ARG A 174 11.03 11.58 -4.52
CA ARG A 174 12.46 11.26 -4.59
C ARG A 174 12.90 10.76 -3.22
N PHE A 175 13.56 9.61 -3.22
CA PHE A 175 14.15 8.97 -2.04
C PHE A 175 15.66 9.04 -2.14
N GLU A 176 16.29 9.87 -1.31
CA GLU A 176 17.74 10.09 -1.26
C GLU A 176 18.33 9.39 -0.05
N ILE A 177 19.35 8.55 -0.26
CA ILE A 177 20.03 7.78 0.78
C ILE A 177 20.84 8.71 1.67
N VAL A 178 20.58 8.70 2.99
CA VAL A 178 21.28 9.54 3.99
C VAL A 178 22.11 8.71 4.95
N ASP A 179 21.65 7.49 5.29
CA ASP A 179 22.35 6.58 6.21
C ASP A 179 22.00 5.12 5.86
N VAL A 180 22.90 4.18 6.19
CA VAL A 180 22.76 2.78 5.80
C VAL A 180 23.09 1.82 6.94
N TYR A 181 22.47 0.64 6.90
CA TYR A 181 22.91 -0.56 7.59
C TYR A 181 23.91 -1.27 6.66
N LYS A 182 25.14 -1.44 7.11
CA LYS A 182 26.22 -2.01 6.30
C LYS A 182 26.02 -3.50 6.06
N GLY A 183 26.18 -3.91 4.82
CA GLY A 183 26.22 -5.32 4.44
C GLY A 183 27.47 -6.01 4.97
N THR A 184 27.40 -7.33 5.12
CA THR A 184 28.55 -8.13 5.60
C THR A 184 29.60 -8.38 4.52
N LYS A 185 29.27 -8.12 3.25
CA LYS A 185 30.18 -8.40 2.12
C LYS A 185 30.26 -7.25 1.11
N TRP A 186 29.11 -6.63 0.76
CA TRP A 186 29.01 -5.63 -0.29
C TRP A 186 28.63 -4.28 0.31
N GLN A 187 29.23 -3.21 -0.24
CA GLN A 187 28.87 -1.84 0.12
C GLN A 187 27.62 -1.36 -0.61
N ASP A 188 27.34 -1.96 -1.77
CA ASP A 188 26.21 -1.59 -2.61
C ASP A 188 24.88 -1.68 -1.83
N VAL A 189 24.08 -0.62 -1.95
CA VAL A 189 22.74 -0.54 -1.35
C VAL A 189 21.71 -1.04 -2.33
N ALA A 190 20.85 -1.93 -1.86
CA ALA A 190 19.77 -2.52 -2.66
C ALA A 190 18.39 -2.15 -2.11
N ILE A 191 17.40 -2.05 -2.99
CA ILE A 191 15.96 -1.99 -2.71
C ILE A 191 15.27 -2.97 -3.63
N SER A 192 14.58 -3.97 -3.06
CA SER A 192 13.84 -4.94 -3.88
C SER A 192 12.52 -4.37 -4.37
N GLU A 193 11.69 -3.80 -3.49
CA GLU A 193 10.37 -3.32 -3.88
C GLU A 193 9.97 -2.04 -3.14
N ILE A 194 9.17 -1.22 -3.81
CA ILE A 194 8.49 -0.07 -3.22
C ILE A 194 7.08 0.05 -3.79
N ASN A 195 6.09 0.17 -2.91
CA ASN A 195 4.69 0.06 -3.27
C ASN A 195 3.82 0.93 -2.39
N TYR A 196 2.51 0.89 -2.61
CA TYR A 196 1.55 1.41 -1.65
C TYR A 196 0.42 0.40 -1.39
N ALA A 197 -0.02 0.38 -0.15
CA ALA A 197 -1.11 -0.46 0.30
C ALA A 197 -2.45 0.01 -0.29
N GLY A 198 -3.27 -0.93 -0.67
CA GLY A 198 -4.42 -0.61 -1.47
C GLY A 198 -5.76 -1.10 -0.99
N CYS A 199 -6.05 -2.36 -0.89
CA CYS A 199 -7.42 -2.84 -0.81
C CYS A 199 -7.80 -3.34 0.58
N CYS A 200 -8.37 -2.49 1.40
CA CYS A 200 -8.79 -2.84 2.76
C CYS A 200 -10.18 -2.30 3.08
N VAL A 201 -10.78 -2.85 4.14
CA VAL A 201 -12.00 -2.35 4.77
C VAL A 201 -11.72 -1.88 6.19
N SER A 202 -12.63 -1.06 6.75
CA SER A 202 -12.56 -0.58 8.13
C SER A 202 -12.52 -1.74 9.13
N GLU A 203 -11.83 -1.54 10.24
CA GLU A 203 -11.82 -2.43 11.39
C GLU A 203 -13.24 -2.78 11.91
N PHE A 204 -14.19 -1.86 11.77
CA PHE A 204 -15.59 -2.02 12.17
C PHE A 204 -16.46 -2.77 11.15
N THR A 205 -15.91 -3.08 9.97
CA THR A 205 -16.66 -3.86 8.96
C THR A 205 -16.92 -5.26 9.48
N ILE A 206 -18.18 -5.70 9.36
CA ILE A 206 -18.58 -7.04 9.79
C ILE A 206 -18.44 -8.02 8.63
N ILE A 207 -17.62 -9.06 8.82
CA ILE A 207 -17.60 -10.21 7.92
C ILE A 207 -18.61 -11.25 8.38
N LYS A 208 -19.34 -11.82 7.42
CA LYS A 208 -20.31 -12.88 7.70
C LYS A 208 -19.61 -14.20 7.99
N THR A 209 -19.97 -14.80 9.12
CA THR A 209 -19.56 -16.16 9.51
C THR A 209 -20.75 -17.12 9.50
N PRO A 210 -20.54 -18.44 9.64
CA PRO A 210 -21.63 -19.41 9.74
C PRO A 210 -22.58 -19.20 10.92
N VAL A 211 -22.10 -18.58 11.98
CA VAL A 211 -22.87 -18.42 13.24
C VAL A 211 -23.38 -16.98 13.38
N SER A 212 -22.51 -16.00 13.15
CA SER A 212 -22.82 -14.56 13.37
C SER A 212 -21.93 -13.70 12.48
N GLY A 213 -22.00 -12.37 12.62
CA GLY A 213 -20.99 -11.46 12.07
C GLY A 213 -19.83 -11.30 13.04
N VAL A 214 -18.63 -11.09 12.51
CA VAL A 214 -17.40 -10.80 13.25
C VAL A 214 -16.80 -9.52 12.70
N SER A 215 -16.30 -8.61 13.57
CA SER A 215 -15.56 -7.41 13.14
C SER A 215 -14.28 -7.82 12.42
N MET A 216 -13.89 -7.08 11.38
CA MET A 216 -12.63 -7.34 10.69
C MET A 216 -11.41 -7.19 11.62
N ALA A 217 -11.50 -6.38 12.67
CA ALA A 217 -10.47 -6.28 13.70
C ALA A 217 -10.25 -7.60 14.47
N ASP A 218 -11.28 -8.43 14.56
CA ASP A 218 -11.28 -9.69 15.31
C ASP A 218 -11.07 -10.91 14.41
N VAL A 219 -10.95 -10.72 13.09
CA VAL A 219 -10.69 -11.81 12.14
C VAL A 219 -9.28 -12.33 12.32
N GLN A 220 -9.15 -13.64 12.47
CA GLN A 220 -7.87 -14.34 12.59
C GLN A 220 -7.78 -15.49 11.59
N GLU A 221 -6.57 -15.92 11.28
CA GLU A 221 -6.32 -17.16 10.53
C GLU A 221 -6.95 -18.34 11.27
N GLY A 222 -7.61 -19.23 10.56
CA GLY A 222 -8.41 -20.32 11.11
C GLY A 222 -9.90 -19.99 11.32
N LEU A 223 -10.32 -18.72 11.23
CA LEU A 223 -11.74 -18.36 11.36
C LEU A 223 -12.54 -18.86 10.16
N MET A 224 -13.67 -19.51 10.43
CA MET A 224 -14.63 -19.91 9.39
C MET A 224 -15.52 -18.72 9.01
N VAL A 225 -15.53 -18.40 7.70
CA VAL A 225 -16.38 -17.35 7.13
C VAL A 225 -17.29 -17.91 6.03
N ASN A 226 -18.33 -17.15 5.64
CA ASN A 226 -19.17 -17.55 4.53
C ASN A 226 -18.61 -17.05 3.20
N SER A 227 -18.38 -17.96 2.29
CA SER A 227 -18.24 -17.71 0.85
C SER A 227 -19.58 -17.88 0.16
N VAL A 228 -19.82 -17.15 -0.93
CA VAL A 228 -21.07 -17.21 -1.69
C VAL A 228 -20.80 -17.60 -3.14
N ASN A 229 -21.52 -18.60 -3.63
CA ASN A 229 -21.54 -18.90 -5.04
C ASN A 229 -22.39 -17.84 -5.78
N LEU A 230 -21.79 -17.15 -6.74
CA LEU A 230 -22.42 -16.02 -7.41
C LEU A 230 -23.56 -16.40 -8.37
N GLU A 231 -23.55 -17.65 -8.86
CA GLU A 231 -24.58 -18.13 -9.79
C GLU A 231 -25.81 -18.66 -9.04
N THR A 232 -25.58 -19.47 -8.01
CA THR A 232 -26.64 -20.12 -7.25
C THR A 232 -27.12 -19.34 -6.04
N GLY A 233 -26.31 -18.39 -5.55
CA GLY A 233 -26.55 -17.69 -4.29
C GLY A 233 -26.31 -18.56 -3.05
N MET A 234 -25.83 -19.80 -3.20
CA MET A 234 -25.59 -20.68 -2.07
C MET A 234 -24.38 -20.26 -1.26
N LEU A 235 -24.51 -20.28 0.07
CA LEU A 235 -23.40 -20.08 0.99
C LEU A 235 -22.65 -21.39 1.23
N SER A 236 -21.34 -21.28 1.30
CA SER A 236 -20.43 -22.33 1.79
C SER A 236 -19.54 -21.76 2.88
N ASN A 237 -19.01 -22.62 3.73
CA ASN A 237 -18.06 -22.24 4.76
C ASN A 237 -16.64 -22.40 4.19
N THR A 238 -15.79 -21.43 4.47
CA THR A 238 -14.36 -21.46 4.09
C THR A 238 -13.54 -20.91 5.23
N GLU A 239 -12.34 -21.42 5.38
CA GLU A 239 -11.39 -20.99 6.40
C GLU A 239 -10.56 -19.79 5.91
N VAL A 240 -10.34 -18.81 6.76
CA VAL A 240 -9.42 -17.71 6.52
C VAL A 240 -8.00 -18.21 6.73
N LEU A 241 -7.23 -18.28 5.66
CA LEU A 241 -5.83 -18.71 5.70
C LEU A 241 -4.85 -17.56 5.90
N LYS A 242 -5.25 -16.33 5.50
CA LYS A 242 -4.39 -15.15 5.65
C LYS A 242 -5.22 -13.88 5.83
N VAL A 243 -4.83 -13.06 6.81
CA VAL A 243 -5.35 -11.71 7.05
C VAL A 243 -4.20 -10.72 7.02
N PHE A 244 -4.42 -9.56 6.40
CA PHE A 244 -3.49 -8.44 6.44
C PHE A 244 -4.12 -7.27 7.18
N LYS A 245 -3.34 -6.66 8.06
CA LYS A 245 -3.66 -5.40 8.73
C LYS A 245 -2.80 -4.30 8.14
N GLN A 246 -3.42 -3.15 7.89
CA GLN A 246 -2.73 -2.00 7.33
C GLN A 246 -3.28 -0.71 7.93
N ARG A 247 -2.63 0.40 7.60
CA ARG A 247 -3.06 1.73 8.01
C ARG A 247 -3.24 2.61 6.78
N HIS A 248 -4.40 3.27 6.71
CA HIS A 248 -4.74 4.18 5.61
C HIS A 248 -5.13 5.55 6.16
N LEU A 249 -4.89 6.61 5.36
CA LEU A 249 -5.23 7.99 5.72
C LEU A 249 -6.54 8.44 5.10
N SER A 250 -7.09 7.67 4.19
CA SER A 250 -8.38 7.94 3.59
C SER A 250 -9.10 6.65 3.24
N MET A 251 -10.42 6.72 3.29
CA MET A 251 -11.31 5.64 2.89
C MET A 251 -12.53 6.22 2.17
N LEU A 252 -13.21 5.40 1.40
CA LEU A 252 -14.54 5.69 0.91
C LEU A 252 -15.57 5.14 1.90
N LYS A 253 -16.57 5.96 2.23
CA LYS A 253 -17.79 5.51 2.89
C LYS A 253 -18.90 5.54 1.86
N ILE A 254 -19.51 4.38 1.59
CA ILE A 254 -20.67 4.26 0.72
C ILE A 254 -21.90 3.88 1.52
N LYS A 255 -23.06 4.33 1.04
CA LYS A 255 -24.37 3.93 1.53
C LYS A 255 -25.27 3.57 0.36
N CYS A 256 -25.84 2.39 0.40
CA CYS A 256 -26.92 1.94 -0.47
C CYS A 256 -28.27 2.07 0.27
N GLU A 257 -29.33 1.48 -0.25
CA GLU A 257 -30.66 1.57 0.38
C GLU A 257 -30.70 0.98 1.79
N SER A 258 -30.05 -0.18 2.00
CA SER A 258 -30.05 -0.89 3.28
C SER A 258 -28.68 -1.22 3.84
N LYS A 259 -27.62 -0.93 3.12
CA LYS A 259 -26.24 -1.33 3.45
C LYS A 259 -25.30 -0.14 3.45
N GLU A 260 -24.27 -0.18 4.30
CA GLU A 260 -23.16 0.78 4.26
C GLU A 260 -21.81 0.08 4.46
N LEU A 261 -20.76 0.62 3.88
CA LEU A 261 -19.41 0.09 3.97
C LEU A 261 -18.36 1.20 3.94
N GLU A 262 -17.31 1.04 4.74
CA GLU A 262 -16.10 1.88 4.71
C GLU A 262 -14.92 1.04 4.22
N PHE A 263 -14.28 1.49 3.14
CA PHE A 263 -13.23 0.73 2.45
C PHE A 263 -12.31 1.65 1.64
N THR A 264 -11.16 1.15 1.25
CA THR A 264 -10.24 1.87 0.37
C THR A 264 -10.75 1.83 -1.08
N SER A 265 -10.52 2.89 -1.87
CA SER A 265 -11.08 3.05 -3.22
C SER A 265 -10.70 1.94 -4.21
N ASN A 266 -9.65 1.21 -3.91
CA ASN A 266 -9.16 0.07 -4.69
C ASN A 266 -9.58 -1.30 -4.12
N HIS A 267 -10.43 -1.35 -3.09
CA HIS A 267 -11.02 -2.62 -2.63
C HIS A 267 -12.08 -3.13 -3.61
N PRO A 268 -12.00 -4.40 -4.06
CA PRO A 268 -12.93 -4.91 -5.07
C PRO A 268 -14.29 -5.26 -4.45
N LEU A 269 -15.32 -4.62 -4.95
CA LEU A 269 -16.71 -4.99 -4.69
C LEU A 269 -17.35 -5.51 -5.97
N TYR A 270 -18.37 -6.34 -5.85
CA TYR A 270 -19.10 -6.81 -7.03
C TYR A 270 -20.05 -5.71 -7.51
N ILE A 271 -19.69 -5.11 -8.66
CA ILE A 271 -20.45 -4.06 -9.34
C ILE A 271 -21.28 -4.72 -10.46
N LYS A 272 -22.53 -4.33 -10.61
CA LYS A 272 -23.43 -4.80 -11.67
C LYS A 272 -22.79 -4.56 -13.05
N ASP A 273 -22.91 -5.55 -13.92
CA ASP A 273 -22.37 -5.57 -15.30
C ASP A 273 -20.83 -5.55 -15.43
N PHE A 274 -20.10 -5.34 -14.32
CA PHE A 274 -18.62 -5.29 -14.30
C PHE A 274 -17.98 -6.42 -13.50
N GLY A 275 -18.74 -7.08 -12.61
CA GLY A 275 -18.19 -8.08 -11.69
C GLY A 275 -17.36 -7.45 -10.57
N PHE A 276 -16.33 -8.15 -10.11
CA PHE A 276 -15.43 -7.62 -9.07
C PHE A 276 -14.51 -6.55 -9.62
N LEU A 277 -14.73 -5.32 -9.21
CA LEU A 277 -13.95 -4.17 -9.66
C LEU A 277 -13.80 -3.14 -8.53
N PRO A 278 -12.61 -2.56 -8.33
CA PRO A 278 -12.43 -1.39 -7.49
C PRO A 278 -13.14 -0.15 -8.02
N ILE A 279 -13.65 0.71 -7.14
CA ILE A 279 -14.37 1.95 -7.56
C ILE A 279 -13.44 2.88 -8.35
N ASN A 280 -12.19 3.05 -7.94
CA ASN A 280 -11.23 3.88 -8.68
C ASN A 280 -11.02 3.36 -10.11
N LYS A 281 -10.98 2.03 -10.31
CA LYS A 281 -10.83 1.42 -11.64
C LYS A 281 -12.12 1.56 -12.47
N TYR A 282 -13.28 1.45 -11.85
CA TYR A 282 -14.55 1.73 -12.52
C TYR A 282 -14.61 3.18 -13.03
N MET A 283 -14.22 4.14 -12.20
CA MET A 283 -14.16 5.56 -12.57
C MET A 283 -13.19 5.80 -13.73
N GLU A 284 -12.00 5.21 -13.70
CA GLU A 284 -11.01 5.29 -14.77
C GLU A 284 -11.58 4.78 -16.11
N LEU A 285 -12.18 3.58 -16.12
CA LEU A 285 -12.75 2.96 -17.30
C LEU A 285 -13.89 3.77 -17.91
N ASN A 286 -14.70 4.41 -17.06
CA ASN A 286 -15.86 5.21 -17.49
C ASN A 286 -15.56 6.72 -17.60
N LYS A 287 -14.29 7.14 -17.39
CA LYS A 287 -13.83 8.55 -17.42
C LYS A 287 -14.60 9.45 -16.46
N ILE A 288 -14.98 8.90 -15.31
CA ILE A 288 -15.67 9.63 -14.24
C ILE A 288 -14.58 10.25 -13.34
N THR A 289 -14.75 11.53 -12.99
CA THR A 289 -13.79 12.28 -12.18
C THR A 289 -14.29 12.62 -10.79
N ASN A 290 -15.61 12.62 -10.56
CA ASN A 290 -16.21 12.94 -9.28
C ASN A 290 -16.97 11.73 -8.74
N TYR A 291 -16.88 11.48 -7.45
CA TYR A 291 -17.59 10.38 -6.80
C TYR A 291 -19.11 10.55 -6.86
N GLU A 292 -19.60 11.78 -6.80
CA GLU A 292 -21.03 12.11 -6.84
C GLU A 292 -21.69 11.62 -8.14
N ASP A 293 -20.95 11.55 -9.24
CA ASP A 293 -21.45 11.06 -10.54
C ASP A 293 -21.76 9.54 -10.52
N LEU A 294 -21.32 8.83 -9.48
CA LEU A 294 -21.62 7.41 -9.28
C LEU A 294 -22.99 7.18 -8.62
N ILE A 295 -23.56 8.19 -7.94
CA ILE A 295 -24.81 8.07 -7.21
C ILE A 295 -25.93 7.76 -8.20
N ASP A 296 -26.79 6.80 -7.82
CA ASP A 296 -27.88 6.23 -8.63
C ASP A 296 -27.48 5.55 -9.96
N ASN A 297 -26.19 5.68 -10.36
CA ASN A 297 -25.65 5.06 -11.58
C ASN A 297 -24.86 3.77 -11.32
N MET A 298 -24.49 3.50 -10.07
CA MET A 298 -23.75 2.31 -9.68
C MET A 298 -24.61 1.43 -8.79
N GLU A 299 -24.60 0.12 -9.06
CA GLU A 299 -25.30 -0.89 -8.27
C GLU A 299 -24.31 -1.94 -7.78
N PHE A 300 -24.39 -2.29 -6.50
CA PHE A 300 -23.57 -3.33 -5.88
C PHE A 300 -24.36 -4.60 -5.63
N ARG A 301 -23.72 -5.75 -5.82
CA ARG A 301 -24.31 -7.03 -5.45
C ARG A 301 -24.21 -7.21 -3.94
N VAL A 302 -25.33 -7.46 -3.31
CA VAL A 302 -25.44 -7.58 -1.86
C VAL A 302 -26.20 -8.84 -1.47
N TRP A 303 -25.98 -9.29 -0.21
CA TRP A 303 -26.65 -10.42 0.42
C TRP A 303 -27.79 -9.93 1.31
N ASP A 304 -28.98 -10.48 1.11
CA ASP A 304 -30.15 -10.31 2.02
C ASP A 304 -30.15 -11.45 3.03
N GLU A 305 -29.86 -11.12 4.29
CA GLU A 305 -29.80 -12.11 5.37
C GLU A 305 -31.17 -12.71 5.70
N SER A 306 -32.25 -11.96 5.53
CA SER A 306 -33.59 -12.39 5.83
C SER A 306 -34.17 -13.34 4.77
N LYS A 307 -33.93 -13.02 3.50
CA LYS A 307 -34.44 -13.78 2.36
C LYS A 307 -33.47 -14.86 1.87
N LYS A 308 -32.20 -14.80 2.31
CA LYS A 308 -31.11 -15.70 1.88
C LYS A 308 -30.89 -15.66 0.37
N VAL A 309 -30.88 -14.46 -0.22
CA VAL A 309 -30.71 -14.25 -1.65
C VAL A 309 -29.67 -13.14 -1.94
N LEU A 310 -29.09 -13.21 -3.14
CA LEU A 310 -28.30 -12.16 -3.72
C LEU A 310 -29.19 -11.21 -4.54
N TYR A 311 -29.00 -9.90 -4.39
CA TYR A 311 -29.69 -8.89 -5.19
C TYR A 311 -28.78 -7.68 -5.42
N PHE A 312 -29.25 -6.66 -6.12
CA PHE A 312 -28.51 -5.43 -6.37
C PHE A 312 -29.15 -4.26 -5.64
N GLU A 313 -28.31 -3.44 -5.01
CA GLU A 313 -28.70 -2.16 -4.41
C GLU A 313 -27.96 -1.00 -5.09
N LYS A 314 -28.69 0.09 -5.33
CA LYS A 314 -28.12 1.32 -5.86
C LYS A 314 -27.31 2.09 -4.82
N LEU A 315 -26.21 2.68 -5.28
CA LEU A 315 -25.45 3.64 -4.50
C LEU A 315 -26.28 4.91 -4.27
N LYS A 316 -26.45 5.30 -3.01
CA LYS A 316 -27.21 6.50 -2.60
C LYS A 316 -26.33 7.61 -2.05
N GLU A 317 -25.20 7.25 -1.50
CA GLU A 317 -24.25 8.21 -0.94
C GLU A 317 -22.83 7.65 -1.06
N ILE A 318 -21.88 8.50 -1.39
CA ILE A 318 -20.47 8.18 -1.36
C ILE A 318 -19.69 9.39 -0.84
N LYS A 319 -18.78 9.16 0.08
CA LYS A 319 -17.93 10.19 0.67
C LYS A 319 -16.51 9.69 0.82
N LEU A 320 -15.55 10.55 0.47
CA LEU A 320 -14.16 10.36 0.89
C LEU A 320 -14.05 10.84 2.34
N ILE A 321 -13.64 9.96 3.24
CA ILE A 321 -13.33 10.27 4.64
C ILE A 321 -11.83 10.24 4.83
N THR A 322 -11.30 11.22 5.59
CA THR A 322 -9.88 11.37 5.87
C THR A 322 -9.61 11.20 7.36
N GLY A 323 -8.51 10.57 7.70
CA GLY A 323 -8.13 10.26 9.08
C GLY A 323 -7.09 9.14 9.09
N VAL A 324 -6.72 8.67 10.26
CA VAL A 324 -5.88 7.47 10.42
C VAL A 324 -6.81 6.31 10.70
N PHE A 325 -6.86 5.35 9.80
CA PHE A 325 -7.74 4.18 9.87
C PHE A 325 -6.90 2.90 9.98
N GLU A 326 -7.16 2.09 10.97
CA GLU A 326 -6.73 0.69 10.98
C GLU A 326 -7.65 -0.09 10.04
N THR A 327 -7.07 -0.82 9.11
CA THR A 327 -7.82 -1.45 8.02
C THR A 327 -7.36 -2.89 7.82
N TYR A 328 -8.23 -3.71 7.29
CA TYR A 328 -8.02 -5.15 7.19
C TYR A 328 -8.45 -5.67 5.82
N THR A 329 -7.77 -6.72 5.36
CA THR A 329 -8.20 -7.48 4.18
C THR A 329 -7.94 -8.97 4.37
N ILE A 330 -8.78 -9.80 3.74
CA ILE A 330 -8.52 -11.23 3.66
C ILE A 330 -7.65 -11.50 2.45
N GLY A 331 -6.45 -11.98 2.69
CA GLY A 331 -5.49 -12.30 1.65
C GLY A 331 -5.73 -13.66 1.00
N LYS A 332 -6.24 -14.64 1.78
CA LYS A 332 -6.46 -16.00 1.27
C LYS A 332 -7.55 -16.72 2.04
N LEU A 333 -8.35 -17.48 1.30
CA LEU A 333 -9.33 -18.44 1.81
C LEU A 333 -8.92 -19.86 1.39
N ASP A 334 -9.31 -20.86 2.18
CA ASP A 334 -9.06 -22.27 1.85
C ASP A 334 -9.80 -22.70 0.58
N ASN A 335 -11.11 -22.40 0.52
CA ASN A 335 -11.95 -22.72 -0.63
C ASN A 335 -12.75 -21.51 -1.08
N GLY A 336 -12.81 -21.30 -2.40
CA GLY A 336 -13.48 -20.14 -2.98
C GLY A 336 -12.64 -18.86 -2.80
N ASN A 337 -13.20 -17.77 -3.28
CA ASN A 337 -12.54 -16.47 -3.22
C ASN A 337 -13.46 -15.33 -2.86
N THR A 338 -14.70 -15.62 -2.48
CA THR A 338 -15.71 -14.60 -2.13
C THR A 338 -16.00 -14.59 -0.64
N PHE A 339 -16.36 -13.44 -0.12
CA PHE A 339 -16.86 -13.26 1.25
C PHE A 339 -17.82 -12.08 1.32
N ILE A 340 -18.50 -11.92 2.46
CA ILE A 340 -19.58 -10.95 2.63
C ILE A 340 -19.20 -9.95 3.74
N LEU A 341 -19.12 -8.67 3.37
CA LEU A 341 -18.73 -7.55 4.24
C LEU A 341 -19.90 -6.57 4.40
N ASN A 342 -20.48 -6.44 5.59
CA ASN A 342 -21.68 -5.63 5.83
C ASN A 342 -22.83 -5.92 4.84
N GLY A 343 -22.86 -7.14 4.27
CA GLY A 343 -23.78 -7.55 3.24
C GLY A 343 -23.29 -7.33 1.80
N PHE A 344 -22.23 -6.57 1.54
CA PHE A 344 -21.61 -6.44 0.22
C PHE A 344 -20.82 -7.68 -0.14
N ILE A 345 -20.84 -8.06 -1.42
CA ILE A 345 -20.03 -9.17 -1.92
C ILE A 345 -18.66 -8.66 -2.33
N SER A 346 -17.64 -9.24 -1.72
CA SER A 346 -16.24 -8.98 -2.00
C SER A 346 -15.49 -10.28 -2.31
N ARG A 347 -14.22 -10.19 -2.68
CA ARG A 347 -13.36 -11.34 -2.91
C ARG A 347 -11.94 -11.12 -2.44
N THR A 348 -11.21 -12.23 -2.22
CA THR A 348 -9.74 -12.24 -2.25
C THR A 348 -9.27 -12.04 -3.70
N TYR A 349 -8.04 -11.58 -3.86
CA TYR A 349 -7.38 -11.49 -5.16
C TYR A 349 -6.83 -12.82 -5.62
#